data_fa2a33f7e4d79c826766ff752b480ff3
#
_entry.id   fa2a33f7e4d79c826766ff752b480ff3
#
_cell.length_a   1.000
_cell.length_b   1.000
_cell.length_c   1.000
_cell.angle_alpha   90.00
_cell.angle_beta   90.00
_cell.angle_gamma   90.00
#
_symmetry.space_group_name_H-M   'P 1'
#
loop_
_entity.id
_entity.type
_entity.pdbx_description
1 polymer ?
#
loop_
_entity_poly.entity_id
_entity_poly.type
_entity_poly.pdbx_seq_one_letter_code
_entity_poly.pdbx_strand_id
1 'polypeptide(L)'
;MPLQHYGLSTEPFGAAFESDCFYRGFQHGAALSFLERCFDIGRPGLALVGPKGVGKSAALRFAIGRHRGGGRLGEIDGLPGTPAAFLAGVLEAFGFGPIEAGHAELRNLLSVFVVQARQNEQKVLLHVRDPQLPSAEVVDEVFWLLSSVAPDGGFQLVFSGGEGLERLLDSPRLNGLAALIRDRHRLDPLGERETADYLHFRLDAAGATAPHKILPEAACRDIHQASEGIVRTINQLAASAVERAGRARLPEVDAATVAASAARLGLGVRANAEPGGGLLDVRLDSAPYLQLPLGQRKVLIGRHSHNELNLRDGSVSRHHAMIVPEAGSWILVDLNSTNGTQVNGEPVKHRRLDDGDVI
;
A
#
# COMPACT_ATOMS: atom_id res chain seq x y z
N MET A 1 4.53 24.27 -22.97
CA MET A 1 3.91 23.55 -21.83
C MET A 1 5.00 23.13 -20.85
N PRO A 2 4.76 22.94 -19.54
CA PRO A 2 5.82 22.63 -18.54
C PRO A 2 6.62 21.37 -18.87
N LEU A 3 5.97 20.32 -19.38
CA LEU A 3 6.61 19.06 -19.76
C LEU A 3 7.54 19.18 -20.98
N GLN A 4 7.23 20.06 -21.92
CA GLN A 4 8.07 20.32 -23.10
C GLN A 4 9.43 20.95 -22.75
N HIS A 5 9.51 21.63 -21.59
CA HIS A 5 10.77 22.17 -21.09
C HIS A 5 11.82 21.08 -20.87
N TYR A 6 11.39 19.88 -20.48
CA TYR A 6 12.23 18.71 -20.25
C TYR A 6 12.23 17.72 -21.43
N GLY A 7 11.63 18.10 -22.58
CA GLY A 7 11.56 17.22 -23.75
C GLY A 7 10.60 16.04 -23.59
N LEU A 8 9.71 16.06 -22.59
CA LEU A 8 8.78 14.98 -22.36
C LEU A 8 7.64 15.01 -23.38
N SER A 9 7.36 13.86 -23.98
CA SER A 9 6.30 13.66 -24.98
C SER A 9 4.94 13.31 -24.34
N THR A 10 4.95 12.68 -23.17
CA THR A 10 3.76 12.27 -22.42
C THR A 10 3.90 12.64 -20.94
N GLU A 11 2.82 12.47 -20.17
CA GLU A 11 2.84 12.69 -18.73
C GLU A 11 3.50 11.50 -18.02
N PRO A 12 4.68 11.69 -17.38
CA PRO A 12 5.46 10.57 -16.86
C PRO A 12 4.80 9.90 -15.63
N PHE A 13 4.02 10.65 -14.86
CA PHE A 13 3.46 10.21 -13.58
C PHE A 13 1.91 10.20 -13.58
N GLY A 14 1.30 10.07 -14.76
CA GLY A 14 -0.15 9.98 -14.90
C GLY A 14 -0.75 8.81 -14.11
N ALA A 15 -2.03 8.97 -13.73
CA ALA A 15 -2.76 7.97 -12.94
C ALA A 15 -3.21 6.76 -13.78
N ALA A 16 -3.25 6.89 -15.12
CA ALA A 16 -3.64 5.80 -16.00
C ALA A 16 -2.58 4.67 -15.96
N PHE A 17 -3.08 3.43 -15.85
CA PHE A 17 -2.23 2.27 -15.98
C PHE A 17 -1.94 2.02 -17.47
N GLU A 18 -0.68 2.13 -17.85
CA GLU A 18 -0.17 1.74 -19.14
C GLU A 18 0.71 0.50 -18.97
N SER A 19 0.39 -0.58 -19.69
CA SER A 19 1.11 -1.86 -19.57
C SER A 19 2.61 -1.70 -19.86
N ASP A 20 2.96 -0.82 -20.78
CA ASP A 20 4.35 -0.61 -21.20
C ASP A 20 5.16 0.19 -20.18
N CYS A 21 4.47 0.89 -19.26
CA CYS A 21 5.07 1.68 -18.18
C CYS A 21 5.06 0.97 -16.83
N PHE A 22 4.92 -0.36 -16.79
CA PHE A 22 4.96 -1.11 -15.54
C PHE A 22 6.40 -1.38 -15.11
N TYR A 23 6.81 -0.76 -14.01
CA TYR A 23 8.14 -0.93 -13.42
C TYR A 23 8.27 -2.29 -12.72
N ARG A 24 9.33 -3.05 -13.10
CA ARG A 24 9.62 -4.40 -12.58
C ARG A 24 10.81 -4.40 -11.62
N GLY A 25 10.83 -3.50 -10.65
CA GLY A 25 11.81 -3.55 -9.57
C GLY A 25 11.64 -4.78 -8.69
N PHE A 26 12.45 -4.89 -7.64
CA PHE A 26 12.50 -6.08 -6.79
C PHE A 26 11.11 -6.44 -6.21
N GLN A 27 10.42 -5.48 -5.60
CA GLN A 27 9.11 -5.71 -4.98
C GLN A 27 8.03 -6.11 -5.99
N HIS A 28 7.91 -5.34 -7.08
CA HIS A 28 6.91 -5.60 -8.11
C HIS A 28 7.24 -6.84 -8.96
N GLY A 29 8.52 -7.11 -9.18
CA GLY A 29 8.98 -8.33 -9.85
C GLY A 29 8.65 -9.59 -9.06
N ALA A 30 8.85 -9.57 -7.74
CA ALA A 30 8.47 -10.67 -6.85
C ALA A 30 6.94 -10.90 -6.84
N ALA A 31 6.14 -9.81 -6.79
CA ALA A 31 4.69 -9.90 -6.86
C ALA A 31 4.21 -10.49 -8.20
N LEU A 32 4.82 -10.11 -9.32
CA LEU A 32 4.52 -10.69 -10.63
C LEU A 32 4.82 -12.18 -10.69
N SER A 33 6.00 -12.59 -10.25
CA SER A 33 6.39 -14.01 -10.22
C SER A 33 5.46 -14.84 -9.33
N PHE A 34 4.99 -14.26 -8.23
CA PHE A 34 3.98 -14.89 -7.38
C PHE A 34 2.65 -15.06 -8.12
N LEU A 35 2.14 -14.00 -8.76
CA LEU A 35 0.88 -14.01 -9.50
C LEU A 35 0.91 -15.00 -10.67
N GLU A 36 1.95 -14.92 -11.51
CA GLU A 36 2.13 -15.80 -12.66
C GLU A 36 2.14 -17.28 -12.23
N ARG A 37 2.90 -17.61 -11.19
CA ARG A 37 2.92 -18.97 -10.63
C ARG A 37 1.54 -19.40 -10.13
N CYS A 38 0.80 -18.56 -9.41
CA CYS A 38 -0.54 -18.88 -8.92
C CYS A 38 -1.53 -19.07 -10.07
N PHE A 39 -1.39 -18.30 -11.15
CA PHE A 39 -2.24 -18.41 -12.33
C PHE A 39 -1.94 -19.72 -13.10
N ASP A 40 -0.68 -20.08 -13.26
CA ASP A 40 -0.27 -21.30 -13.96
C ASP A 40 -0.71 -22.57 -13.24
N ILE A 41 -0.61 -22.59 -11.89
CA ILE A 41 -1.01 -23.74 -11.07
C ILE A 41 -2.55 -23.82 -10.95
N GLY A 42 -3.30 -22.75 -11.29
CA GLY A 42 -4.75 -22.72 -11.16
C GLY A 42 -5.23 -22.60 -9.71
N ARG A 43 -4.52 -21.84 -8.86
CA ARG A 43 -4.95 -21.60 -7.47
C ARG A 43 -6.32 -20.93 -7.42
N PRO A 44 -7.30 -21.48 -6.67
CA PRO A 44 -8.65 -20.94 -6.65
C PRO A 44 -8.72 -19.54 -6.03
N GLY A 45 -7.90 -19.28 -5.01
CA GLY A 45 -7.84 -17.97 -4.34
C GLY A 45 -6.42 -17.60 -3.92
N LEU A 46 -6.13 -16.31 -3.97
CA LEU A 46 -4.87 -15.73 -3.51
C LEU A 46 -5.07 -14.33 -2.92
N ALA A 47 -4.09 -13.86 -2.16
CA ALA A 47 -4.14 -12.53 -1.56
C ALA A 47 -2.88 -11.72 -1.82
N LEU A 48 -3.08 -10.45 -2.21
CA LEU A 48 -2.04 -9.42 -2.26
C LEU A 48 -2.23 -8.46 -1.09
N VAL A 49 -1.31 -8.49 -0.15
CA VAL A 49 -1.35 -7.62 1.03
C VAL A 49 -0.34 -6.49 0.90
N GLY A 50 -0.64 -5.34 1.47
CA GLY A 50 0.28 -4.21 1.50
C GLY A 50 -0.45 -2.87 1.58
N PRO A 51 0.24 -1.77 1.88
CA PRO A 51 -0.36 -0.45 2.02
C PRO A 51 -1.16 -0.02 0.79
N LYS A 52 -2.12 0.88 0.99
CA LYS A 52 -2.91 1.44 -0.11
C LYS A 52 -2.00 2.30 -1.01
N GLY A 53 -2.03 2.04 -2.32
CA GLY A 53 -1.24 2.81 -3.28
C GLY A 53 0.12 2.22 -3.66
N VAL A 54 0.53 1.07 -3.10
CA VAL A 54 1.83 0.41 -3.44
C VAL A 54 1.86 -0.25 -4.82
N GLY A 55 0.73 -0.36 -5.52
CA GLY A 55 0.71 -0.94 -6.87
C GLY A 55 0.07 -2.31 -7.01
N LYS A 56 -0.62 -2.85 -5.98
CA LYS A 56 -1.27 -4.18 -6.02
C LYS A 56 -2.15 -4.40 -7.24
N SER A 57 -3.09 -3.49 -7.52
CA SER A 57 -3.98 -3.59 -8.68
C SER A 57 -3.24 -3.43 -10.02
N ALA A 58 -2.18 -2.63 -10.06
CA ALA A 58 -1.35 -2.49 -11.25
C ALA A 58 -0.59 -3.79 -11.56
N ALA A 59 0.01 -4.43 -10.54
CA ALA A 59 0.68 -5.72 -10.69
C ALA A 59 -0.30 -6.80 -11.19
N LEU A 60 -1.52 -6.83 -10.65
CA LEU A 60 -2.54 -7.79 -11.07
C LEU A 60 -2.96 -7.58 -12.53
N ARG A 61 -3.27 -6.33 -12.93
CA ARG A 61 -3.63 -6.00 -14.32
C ARG A 61 -2.50 -6.34 -15.29
N PHE A 62 -1.27 -6.07 -14.90
CA PHE A 62 -0.11 -6.40 -15.72
C PHE A 62 0.06 -7.92 -15.87
N ALA A 63 -0.05 -8.68 -14.79
CA ALA A 63 0.08 -10.14 -14.81
C ALA A 63 -0.98 -10.80 -15.69
N ILE A 64 -2.26 -10.40 -15.54
CA ILE A 64 -3.36 -10.98 -16.33
C ILE A 64 -3.27 -10.59 -17.81
N GLY A 65 -2.83 -9.36 -18.13
CA GLY A 65 -2.65 -8.91 -19.53
C GLY A 65 -1.57 -9.68 -20.27
N ARG A 66 -0.63 -10.32 -19.56
CA ARG A 66 0.45 -11.14 -20.12
C ARG A 66 0.16 -12.64 -20.12
N HIS A 67 -0.90 -13.06 -19.45
CA HIS A 67 -1.24 -14.47 -19.37
C HIS A 67 -1.58 -15.04 -20.75
N ARG A 68 -1.08 -16.24 -21.06
CA ARG A 68 -1.36 -16.96 -22.32
C ARG A 68 -2.87 -17.20 -22.44
N GLY A 69 -3.42 -17.00 -23.63
CA GLY A 69 -4.86 -17.11 -23.89
C GLY A 69 -5.68 -15.89 -23.50
N GLY A 70 -5.03 -14.88 -22.87
CA GLY A 70 -5.72 -13.72 -22.33
C GLY A 70 -6.47 -14.03 -21.03
N GLY A 71 -6.97 -12.99 -20.38
CA GLY A 71 -7.75 -13.12 -19.15
C GLY A 71 -8.82 -12.04 -19.05
N ARG A 72 -9.91 -12.37 -18.38
CA ARG A 72 -10.96 -11.42 -18.01
C ARG A 72 -10.78 -11.04 -16.56
N LEU A 73 -10.63 -9.75 -16.28
CA LEU A 73 -10.51 -9.20 -14.94
C LEU A 73 -11.77 -8.42 -14.60
N GLY A 74 -12.52 -8.92 -13.61
CA GLY A 74 -13.57 -8.17 -12.94
C GLY A 74 -13.02 -7.57 -11.65
N GLU A 75 -13.42 -6.35 -11.30
CA GLU A 75 -12.99 -5.67 -10.07
C GLU A 75 -14.21 -5.21 -9.28
N ILE A 76 -14.24 -5.55 -7.98
CA ILE A 76 -15.27 -5.10 -7.03
C ILE A 76 -14.61 -4.49 -5.79
N ASP A 77 -15.26 -3.50 -5.19
CA ASP A 77 -14.84 -2.88 -3.95
C ASP A 77 -15.59 -3.54 -2.76
N GLY A 78 -14.86 -4.30 -1.97
CA GLY A 78 -15.43 -5.05 -0.87
C GLY A 78 -16.25 -6.26 -1.31
N LEU A 79 -16.93 -6.87 -0.34
CA LEU A 79 -17.90 -7.94 -0.56
C LEU A 79 -19.30 -7.40 -0.18
N PRO A 80 -20.26 -7.40 -1.11
CA PRO A 80 -21.64 -6.98 -0.81
C PRO A 80 -22.27 -7.79 0.32
N GLY A 81 -23.24 -7.20 1.02
CA GLY A 81 -23.83 -7.78 2.23
C GLY A 81 -24.77 -8.96 2.00
N THR A 82 -25.22 -9.23 0.76
CA THR A 82 -26.13 -10.32 0.43
C THR A 82 -25.63 -11.16 -0.75
N PRO A 83 -25.95 -12.45 -0.81
CA PRO A 83 -25.59 -13.36 -1.90
C PRO A 83 -25.98 -12.86 -3.29
N ALA A 84 -27.21 -12.40 -3.45
CA ALA A 84 -27.69 -11.89 -4.73
C ALA A 84 -26.93 -10.63 -5.18
N ALA A 85 -26.70 -9.69 -4.26
CA ALA A 85 -25.90 -8.49 -4.57
C ALA A 85 -24.44 -8.83 -4.89
N PHE A 86 -23.86 -9.85 -4.26
CA PHE A 86 -22.53 -10.33 -4.61
C PHE A 86 -22.48 -10.88 -6.04
N LEU A 87 -23.39 -11.81 -6.38
CA LEU A 87 -23.41 -12.41 -7.72
C LEU A 87 -23.71 -11.36 -8.81
N ALA A 88 -24.65 -10.43 -8.58
CA ALA A 88 -24.94 -9.34 -9.50
C ALA A 88 -23.72 -8.43 -9.69
N GLY A 89 -23.05 -8.05 -8.59
CA GLY A 89 -21.82 -7.23 -8.64
C GLY A 89 -20.67 -7.94 -9.37
N VAL A 90 -20.53 -9.25 -9.23
CA VAL A 90 -19.55 -10.04 -9.99
C VAL A 90 -19.87 -10.00 -11.49
N LEU A 91 -21.12 -10.23 -11.89
CA LEU A 91 -21.55 -10.17 -13.29
C LEU A 91 -21.37 -8.77 -13.89
N GLU A 92 -21.72 -7.73 -13.12
CA GLU A 92 -21.49 -6.33 -13.51
C GLU A 92 -20.01 -6.03 -13.72
N ALA A 93 -19.13 -6.52 -12.84
CA ALA A 93 -17.69 -6.36 -12.96
C ALA A 93 -17.11 -6.99 -14.25
N PHE A 94 -17.80 -7.98 -14.81
CA PHE A 94 -17.46 -8.59 -16.11
C PHE A 94 -18.20 -7.97 -17.29
N GLY A 95 -18.95 -6.90 -17.08
CA GLY A 95 -19.58 -6.10 -18.16
C GLY A 95 -20.97 -6.54 -18.56
N PHE A 96 -21.67 -7.35 -17.75
CA PHE A 96 -23.06 -7.75 -18.05
C PHE A 96 -24.09 -6.62 -17.83
N GLY A 97 -23.68 -5.51 -17.19
CA GLY A 97 -24.60 -4.44 -16.81
C GLY A 97 -25.46 -4.79 -15.59
N PRO A 98 -26.31 -3.87 -15.13
CA PRO A 98 -27.20 -4.14 -14.01
C PRO A 98 -28.21 -5.22 -14.38
N ILE A 99 -28.25 -6.28 -13.56
CA ILE A 99 -29.15 -7.44 -13.77
C ILE A 99 -30.14 -7.53 -12.61
N GLU A 100 -31.40 -7.41 -12.92
CA GLU A 100 -32.50 -7.70 -11.98
C GLU A 100 -32.95 -9.15 -12.16
N ALA A 101 -32.35 -10.05 -11.39
CA ALA A 101 -32.64 -11.48 -11.48
C ALA A 101 -32.63 -12.12 -10.08
N GLY A 102 -33.31 -13.26 -9.98
CA GLY A 102 -33.29 -14.06 -8.75
C GLY A 102 -31.94 -14.72 -8.50
N HIS A 103 -31.66 -15.06 -7.24
CA HIS A 103 -30.40 -15.66 -6.82
C HIS A 103 -29.98 -16.88 -7.67
N ALA A 104 -30.94 -17.81 -7.93
CA ALA A 104 -30.65 -19.00 -8.74
C ALA A 104 -30.31 -18.67 -10.20
N GLU A 105 -30.94 -17.63 -10.76
CA GLU A 105 -30.70 -17.17 -12.12
C GLU A 105 -29.32 -16.51 -12.23
N LEU A 106 -28.92 -15.68 -11.25
CA LEU A 106 -27.59 -15.10 -11.17
C LEU A 106 -26.49 -16.16 -11.10
N ARG A 107 -26.71 -17.21 -10.30
CA ARG A 107 -25.80 -18.38 -10.25
C ARG A 107 -25.67 -19.05 -11.63
N ASN A 108 -26.79 -19.28 -12.32
CA ASN A 108 -26.76 -19.90 -13.65
C ASN A 108 -26.02 -19.03 -14.67
N LEU A 109 -26.30 -17.72 -14.70
CA LEU A 109 -25.62 -16.78 -15.60
C LEU A 109 -24.09 -16.78 -15.36
N LEU A 110 -23.67 -16.72 -14.10
CA LEU A 110 -22.25 -16.75 -13.76
C LEU A 110 -21.59 -18.08 -14.13
N SER A 111 -22.27 -19.19 -13.89
CA SER A 111 -21.78 -20.53 -14.28
C SER A 111 -21.59 -20.63 -15.79
N VAL A 112 -22.58 -20.21 -16.59
CA VAL A 112 -22.49 -20.20 -18.06
C VAL A 112 -21.34 -19.33 -18.54
N PHE A 113 -21.18 -18.13 -17.96
CA PHE A 113 -20.09 -17.22 -18.28
C PHE A 113 -18.70 -17.87 -18.06
N VAL A 114 -18.50 -18.49 -16.89
CA VAL A 114 -17.21 -19.14 -16.55
C VAL A 114 -16.94 -20.32 -17.47
N VAL A 115 -17.96 -21.14 -17.77
CA VAL A 115 -17.84 -22.27 -18.72
C VAL A 115 -17.47 -21.79 -20.12
N GLN A 116 -18.13 -20.73 -20.63
CA GLN A 116 -17.80 -20.16 -21.93
C GLN A 116 -16.39 -19.58 -22.00
N ALA A 117 -15.96 -18.85 -20.94
CA ALA A 117 -14.62 -18.33 -20.87
C ALA A 117 -13.58 -19.45 -20.92
N ARG A 118 -13.83 -20.55 -20.18
CA ARG A 118 -12.97 -21.75 -20.19
C ARG A 118 -12.90 -22.41 -21.59
N GLN A 119 -14.02 -22.55 -22.29
CA GLN A 119 -14.05 -23.09 -23.67
C GLN A 119 -13.20 -22.26 -24.63
N ASN A 120 -13.06 -20.95 -24.36
CA ASN A 120 -12.21 -20.02 -25.11
C ASN A 120 -10.80 -19.90 -24.55
N GLU A 121 -10.37 -20.82 -23.66
CA GLU A 121 -9.06 -20.81 -22.98
C GLU A 121 -8.75 -19.51 -22.23
N GLN A 122 -9.79 -18.75 -21.87
CA GLN A 122 -9.66 -17.49 -21.14
C GLN A 122 -9.71 -17.75 -19.63
N LYS A 123 -8.78 -17.18 -18.88
CA LYS A 123 -8.86 -17.14 -17.41
C LYS A 123 -9.83 -16.05 -16.95
N VAL A 124 -10.59 -16.36 -15.93
CA VAL A 124 -11.50 -15.41 -15.29
C VAL A 124 -10.96 -15.09 -13.90
N LEU A 125 -10.60 -13.83 -13.67
CA LEU A 125 -10.15 -13.33 -12.38
C LEU A 125 -11.15 -12.34 -11.82
N LEU A 126 -11.55 -12.56 -10.58
CA LEU A 126 -12.28 -11.57 -9.79
C LEU A 126 -11.33 -10.96 -8.76
N HIS A 127 -11.11 -9.67 -8.87
CA HIS A 127 -10.32 -8.89 -7.91
C HIS A 127 -11.24 -8.19 -6.91
N VAL A 128 -11.18 -8.59 -5.65
CA VAL A 128 -11.91 -7.98 -4.54
C VAL A 128 -10.95 -7.08 -3.77
N ARG A 129 -11.22 -5.78 -3.80
CA ARG A 129 -10.40 -4.76 -3.14
C ARG A 129 -10.92 -4.46 -1.73
N ASP A 130 -10.02 -4.36 -0.77
CA ASP A 130 -10.29 -3.97 0.61
C ASP A 130 -11.55 -4.64 1.22
N PRO A 131 -11.67 -5.99 1.16
CA PRO A 131 -12.85 -6.70 1.64
C PRO A 131 -13.07 -6.44 3.14
N GLN A 132 -14.32 -6.21 3.50
CA GLN A 132 -14.77 -6.20 4.89
C GLN A 132 -15.27 -7.60 5.27
N LEU A 133 -15.50 -7.83 6.56
CA LEU A 133 -16.05 -9.11 7.03
C LEU A 133 -17.43 -9.37 6.39
N PRO A 134 -17.55 -10.36 5.50
CA PRO A 134 -18.82 -10.68 4.85
C PRO A 134 -19.78 -11.41 5.77
N SER A 135 -21.06 -11.48 5.41
CA SER A 135 -22.01 -12.39 6.04
C SER A 135 -21.67 -13.86 5.72
N ALA A 136 -22.15 -14.79 6.53
CA ALA A 136 -21.90 -16.22 6.32
C ALA A 136 -22.41 -16.68 4.95
N GLU A 137 -23.57 -16.18 4.54
CA GLU A 137 -24.21 -16.53 3.26
C GLU A 137 -23.37 -16.05 2.06
N VAL A 138 -22.70 -14.90 2.17
CA VAL A 138 -21.77 -14.42 1.13
C VAL A 138 -20.49 -15.26 1.10
N VAL A 139 -19.99 -15.71 2.26
CA VAL A 139 -18.88 -16.66 2.33
C VAL A 139 -19.22 -17.95 1.61
N ASP A 140 -20.44 -18.48 1.82
CA ASP A 140 -20.92 -19.70 1.15
C ASP A 140 -21.00 -19.51 -0.37
N GLU A 141 -21.40 -18.32 -0.86
CA GLU A 141 -21.38 -18.00 -2.29
C GLU A 141 -19.98 -17.97 -2.87
N VAL A 142 -19.04 -17.32 -2.19
CA VAL A 142 -17.64 -17.30 -2.60
C VAL A 142 -17.08 -18.71 -2.64
N PHE A 143 -17.38 -19.54 -1.63
CA PHE A 143 -16.96 -20.92 -1.56
C PHE A 143 -17.55 -21.73 -2.71
N TRP A 144 -18.86 -21.62 -2.97
CA TRP A 144 -19.53 -22.27 -4.09
C TRP A 144 -18.88 -21.89 -5.45
N LEU A 145 -18.60 -20.58 -5.65
CA LEU A 145 -18.00 -20.10 -6.88
C LEU A 145 -16.62 -20.73 -7.13
N LEU A 146 -15.78 -20.79 -6.09
CA LEU A 146 -14.42 -21.34 -6.21
C LEU A 146 -14.38 -22.87 -6.28
N SER A 147 -15.29 -23.56 -5.61
CA SER A 147 -15.25 -25.03 -5.50
C SER A 147 -16.12 -25.76 -6.52
N SER A 148 -17.23 -25.16 -6.94
CA SER A 148 -18.22 -25.84 -7.78
C SER A 148 -18.24 -25.35 -9.23
N VAL A 149 -17.98 -24.07 -9.45
CA VAL A 149 -18.06 -23.48 -10.81
C VAL A 149 -16.75 -23.70 -11.57
N ALA A 150 -15.63 -23.62 -10.90
CA ALA A 150 -14.32 -23.75 -11.54
C ALA A 150 -13.30 -24.51 -10.65
N PRO A 151 -13.54 -25.79 -10.36
CA PRO A 151 -12.66 -26.59 -9.48
C PRO A 151 -11.25 -26.74 -10.02
N ASP A 152 -11.05 -26.54 -11.31
CA ASP A 152 -9.77 -26.65 -12.02
C ASP A 152 -9.07 -25.30 -12.25
N GLY A 153 -9.49 -24.26 -11.55
CA GLY A 153 -8.84 -22.94 -11.58
C GLY A 153 -9.17 -22.07 -12.81
N GLY A 154 -10.24 -22.39 -13.54
CA GLY A 154 -10.76 -21.55 -14.63
C GLY A 154 -11.32 -20.21 -14.15
N PHE A 155 -11.73 -20.14 -12.88
CA PHE A 155 -12.07 -18.93 -12.14
C PHE A 155 -11.16 -18.78 -10.94
N GLN A 156 -10.57 -17.62 -10.75
CA GLN A 156 -9.69 -17.34 -9.63
C GLN A 156 -10.11 -16.07 -8.91
N LEU A 157 -9.98 -16.07 -7.60
CA LEU A 157 -10.30 -14.93 -6.74
C LEU A 157 -9.03 -14.33 -6.19
N VAL A 158 -8.86 -13.02 -6.36
CA VAL A 158 -7.74 -12.25 -5.82
C VAL A 158 -8.25 -11.25 -4.81
N PHE A 159 -7.91 -11.43 -3.55
CA PHE A 159 -8.13 -10.40 -2.55
C PHE A 159 -6.95 -9.43 -2.52
N SER A 160 -7.22 -8.14 -2.41
CA SER A 160 -6.18 -7.17 -2.10
C SER A 160 -6.60 -6.23 -0.98
N GLY A 161 -5.68 -5.93 -0.08
CA GLY A 161 -5.96 -5.04 1.06
C GLY A 161 -4.70 -4.72 1.84
N GLY A 162 -4.87 -3.94 2.91
CA GLY A 162 -3.84 -3.67 3.90
C GLY A 162 -3.82 -4.73 5.00
N GLU A 163 -3.29 -4.39 6.17
CA GLU A 163 -3.24 -5.27 7.37
C GLU A 163 -4.62 -5.76 7.81
N GLY A 164 -5.70 -5.03 7.49
CA GLY A 164 -7.08 -5.45 7.74
C GLY A 164 -7.43 -6.73 7.00
N LEU A 165 -6.90 -6.95 5.80
CA LEU A 165 -7.10 -8.17 5.03
C LEU A 165 -6.42 -9.38 5.69
N GLU A 166 -5.20 -9.23 6.21
CA GLU A 166 -4.51 -10.32 6.93
C GLU A 166 -5.33 -10.75 8.14
N ARG A 167 -5.74 -9.79 8.98
CA ARG A 167 -6.61 -10.06 10.14
C ARG A 167 -7.94 -10.69 9.76
N LEU A 168 -8.51 -10.30 8.63
CA LEU A 168 -9.74 -10.88 8.10
C LEU A 168 -9.52 -12.34 7.71
N LEU A 169 -8.48 -12.65 6.95
CA LEU A 169 -8.17 -14.01 6.50
C LEU A 169 -7.73 -14.94 7.64
N ASP A 170 -7.22 -14.40 8.74
CA ASP A 170 -6.86 -15.17 9.93
C ASP A 170 -8.04 -15.32 10.93
N SER A 171 -9.20 -14.73 10.60
CA SER A 171 -10.40 -14.85 11.43
C SER A 171 -10.98 -16.26 11.39
N PRO A 172 -11.32 -16.86 12.55
CA PRO A 172 -11.97 -18.17 12.61
C PRO A 172 -13.30 -18.26 11.83
N ARG A 173 -13.96 -17.12 11.61
CA ARG A 173 -15.21 -17.04 10.83
C ARG A 173 -15.01 -17.32 9.34
N LEU A 174 -13.79 -17.21 8.84
CA LEU A 174 -13.44 -17.44 7.43
C LEU A 174 -12.59 -18.70 7.22
N ASN A 175 -12.51 -19.61 8.18
CA ASN A 175 -11.63 -20.80 8.09
C ASN A 175 -11.79 -21.59 6.77
N GLY A 176 -13.02 -21.77 6.28
CA GLY A 176 -13.29 -22.42 4.99
C GLY A 176 -12.72 -21.64 3.80
N LEU A 177 -12.96 -20.32 3.77
CA LEU A 177 -12.46 -19.45 2.72
C LEU A 177 -10.94 -19.26 2.82
N ALA A 178 -10.41 -19.08 4.02
CA ALA A 178 -8.97 -18.97 4.26
C ALA A 178 -8.19 -20.20 3.77
N ALA A 179 -8.80 -21.40 3.83
CA ALA A 179 -8.22 -22.62 3.29
C ALA A 179 -8.09 -22.60 1.75
N LEU A 180 -8.95 -21.85 1.05
CA LEU A 180 -8.87 -21.66 -0.40
C LEU A 180 -7.90 -20.53 -0.76
N ILE A 181 -7.63 -19.56 0.16
CA ILE A 181 -6.76 -18.39 -0.03
C ILE A 181 -5.48 -18.57 0.79
N ARG A 182 -4.77 -19.67 0.53
CA ARG A 182 -3.51 -19.98 1.23
C ARG A 182 -2.32 -19.22 0.69
N ASP A 183 -2.34 -18.92 -0.60
CA ASP A 183 -1.25 -18.22 -1.26
C ASP A 183 -1.39 -16.71 -1.02
N ARG A 184 -0.46 -16.17 -0.23
CA ARG A 184 -0.43 -14.76 0.13
C ARG A 184 0.91 -14.15 -0.23
N HIS A 185 0.89 -12.95 -0.77
CA HIS A 185 2.10 -12.17 -1.06
C HIS A 185 1.97 -10.78 -0.49
N ARG A 186 3.01 -10.31 0.20
CA ARG A 186 3.09 -8.94 0.70
C ARG A 186 3.85 -8.09 -0.32
N LEU A 187 3.21 -7.03 -0.76
CA LEU A 187 3.83 -6.00 -1.60
C LEU A 187 4.13 -4.78 -0.71
N ASP A 188 5.39 -4.62 -0.40
CA ASP A 188 5.87 -3.51 0.43
C ASP A 188 6.12 -2.24 -0.39
N PRO A 189 6.20 -1.07 0.25
CA PRO A 189 6.61 0.17 -0.41
C PRO A 189 8.00 0.03 -1.05
N LEU A 190 8.26 0.85 -2.07
CA LEU A 190 9.57 0.91 -2.71
C LEU A 190 10.62 1.43 -1.71
N GLY A 191 11.79 0.81 -1.70
CA GLY A 191 12.94 1.34 -0.99
C GLY A 191 13.47 2.64 -1.66
N GLU A 192 14.38 3.34 -1.00
CA GLU A 192 14.93 4.62 -1.49
C GLU A 192 15.54 4.47 -2.89
N ARG A 193 16.39 3.47 -3.08
CA ARG A 193 17.00 3.19 -4.39
C ARG A 193 15.97 2.80 -5.44
N GLU A 194 15.03 1.92 -5.10
CA GLU A 194 13.96 1.53 -6.02
C GLU A 194 13.06 2.72 -6.39
N THR A 195 12.86 3.67 -5.48
CA THR A 195 12.11 4.92 -5.77
C THR A 195 12.83 5.75 -6.82
N ALA A 196 14.15 5.91 -6.73
CA ALA A 196 14.93 6.63 -7.73
C ALA A 196 14.89 5.92 -9.09
N ASP A 197 15.12 4.60 -9.12
CA ASP A 197 15.06 3.79 -10.33
C ASP A 197 13.66 3.85 -10.98
N TYR A 198 12.60 3.81 -10.17
CA TYR A 198 11.22 3.96 -10.62
C TYR A 198 10.95 5.32 -11.25
N LEU A 199 11.38 6.40 -10.61
CA LEU A 199 11.18 7.77 -11.11
C LEU A 199 11.90 7.98 -12.44
N HIS A 200 13.13 7.51 -12.55
CA HIS A 200 13.91 7.60 -13.78
C HIS A 200 13.30 6.74 -14.90
N PHE A 201 12.87 5.52 -14.60
CA PHE A 201 12.14 4.66 -15.53
C PHE A 201 10.89 5.34 -16.11
N ARG A 202 10.10 6.02 -15.26
CA ARG A 202 8.89 6.72 -15.69
C ARG A 202 9.18 7.92 -16.57
N LEU A 203 10.27 8.68 -16.27
CA LEU A 203 10.72 9.79 -17.11
C LEU A 203 11.25 9.30 -18.46
N ASP A 204 12.02 8.21 -18.48
CA ASP A 204 12.55 7.59 -19.70
C ASP A 204 11.39 7.14 -20.61
N ALA A 205 10.42 6.43 -20.06
CA ALA A 205 9.21 6.02 -20.77
C ALA A 205 8.39 7.21 -21.34
N ALA A 206 8.48 8.38 -20.71
CA ALA A 206 7.87 9.62 -21.20
C ALA A 206 8.72 10.39 -22.24
N GLY A 207 9.88 9.85 -22.63
CA GLY A 207 10.76 10.41 -23.65
C GLY A 207 11.91 11.27 -23.13
N ALA A 208 12.20 11.27 -21.82
CA ALA A 208 13.34 11.99 -21.28
C ALA A 208 14.66 11.41 -21.79
N THR A 209 15.54 12.23 -22.35
CA THR A 209 16.87 11.81 -22.80
C THR A 209 17.88 11.69 -21.65
N ALA A 210 17.63 12.36 -20.54
CA ALA A 210 18.49 12.37 -19.36
C ALA A 210 17.65 12.48 -18.06
N PRO A 211 16.92 11.41 -17.64
CA PRO A 211 16.04 11.42 -16.47
C PRO A 211 16.71 11.95 -15.20
N HIS A 212 17.96 11.56 -14.95
CA HIS A 212 18.76 11.96 -13.79
C HIS A 212 19.09 13.46 -13.72
N LYS A 213 19.00 14.18 -14.85
CA LYS A 213 19.14 15.64 -14.88
C LYS A 213 17.82 16.34 -14.53
N ILE A 214 16.70 15.70 -14.78
CA ILE A 214 15.36 16.24 -14.42
C ILE A 214 15.09 16.03 -12.95
N LEU A 215 15.33 14.79 -12.47
CA LEU A 215 15.20 14.37 -11.07
C LEU A 215 16.55 13.83 -10.58
N PRO A 216 17.41 14.69 -10.00
CA PRO A 216 18.64 14.26 -9.36
C PRO A 216 18.40 13.32 -8.18
N GLU A 217 19.39 12.54 -7.78
CA GLU A 217 19.26 11.60 -6.66
C GLU A 217 18.79 12.27 -5.35
N ALA A 218 19.19 13.52 -5.11
CA ALA A 218 18.73 14.28 -3.95
C ALA A 218 17.21 14.49 -4.00
N ALA A 219 16.67 14.92 -5.15
CA ALA A 219 15.22 15.08 -5.32
C ALA A 219 14.47 13.74 -5.22
N CYS A 220 15.04 12.65 -5.75
CA CYS A 220 14.49 11.30 -5.62
C CYS A 220 14.41 10.86 -4.15
N ARG A 221 15.43 11.16 -3.34
CA ARG A 221 15.44 10.92 -1.89
C ARG A 221 14.36 11.70 -1.18
N ASP A 222 14.25 12.99 -1.47
CA ASP A 222 13.22 13.85 -0.84
C ASP A 222 11.80 13.36 -1.19
N ILE A 223 11.59 12.93 -2.44
CA ILE A 223 10.33 12.31 -2.89
C ILE A 223 10.09 10.99 -2.14
N HIS A 224 11.11 10.15 -1.98
CA HIS A 224 10.99 8.90 -1.23
C HIS A 224 10.60 9.14 0.22
N GLN A 225 11.28 10.05 0.89
CA GLN A 225 11.00 10.40 2.30
C GLN A 225 9.57 10.93 2.49
N ALA A 226 9.12 11.82 1.59
CA ALA A 226 7.78 12.39 1.68
C ALA A 226 6.66 11.41 1.31
N SER A 227 6.96 10.41 0.48
CA SER A 227 6.00 9.41 -0.02
C SER A 227 6.03 8.11 0.76
N GLU A 228 7.05 7.90 1.62
CA GLU A 228 7.33 6.64 2.31
C GLU A 228 7.40 5.43 1.33
N GLY A 229 7.84 5.67 0.09
CA GLY A 229 7.92 4.65 -0.95
C GLY A 229 6.57 4.20 -1.54
N ILE A 230 5.46 4.85 -1.18
CA ILE A 230 4.12 4.51 -1.71
C ILE A 230 3.99 5.03 -3.15
N VAL A 231 3.91 4.14 -4.12
CA VAL A 231 3.93 4.45 -5.57
C VAL A 231 2.92 5.52 -5.98
N ARG A 232 1.69 5.45 -5.44
CA ARG A 232 0.67 6.48 -5.72
C ARG A 232 1.12 7.86 -5.26
N THR A 233 1.67 7.95 -4.05
CA THR A 233 2.16 9.20 -3.47
C THR A 233 3.41 9.70 -4.20
N ILE A 234 4.33 8.79 -4.58
CA ILE A 234 5.48 9.09 -5.43
C ILE A 234 5.01 9.77 -6.71
N ASN A 235 4.05 9.16 -7.43
CA ASN A 235 3.53 9.71 -8.69
C ASN A 235 2.91 11.09 -8.50
N GLN A 236 2.06 11.26 -7.50
CA GLN A 236 1.41 12.55 -7.23
C GLN A 236 2.44 13.65 -6.92
N LEU A 237 3.44 13.33 -6.09
CA LEU A 237 4.48 14.27 -5.69
C LEU A 237 5.41 14.60 -6.86
N ALA A 238 5.89 13.58 -7.58
CA ALA A 238 6.77 13.77 -8.73
C ALA A 238 6.10 14.55 -9.86
N ALA A 239 4.82 14.22 -10.19
CA ALA A 239 4.05 14.99 -11.17
C ALA A 239 3.98 16.48 -10.79
N SER A 240 3.62 16.77 -9.54
CA SER A 240 3.53 18.14 -9.02
C SER A 240 4.89 18.87 -9.05
N ALA A 241 5.97 18.18 -8.69
CA ALA A 241 7.30 18.75 -8.63
C ALA A 241 7.85 19.04 -10.04
N VAL A 242 7.73 18.10 -10.97
CA VAL A 242 8.17 18.25 -12.37
C VAL A 242 7.37 19.36 -13.08
N GLU A 243 6.05 19.40 -12.88
CA GLU A 243 5.22 20.46 -13.45
C GLU A 243 5.61 21.85 -12.92
N ARG A 244 5.86 21.96 -11.62
CA ARG A 244 6.24 23.20 -10.95
C ARG A 244 7.61 23.69 -11.43
N ALA A 245 8.61 22.81 -11.46
CA ALA A 245 9.95 23.12 -11.97
C ALA A 245 9.91 23.53 -13.44
N GLY A 246 9.15 22.82 -14.28
CA GLY A 246 8.98 23.15 -15.70
C GLY A 246 8.28 24.50 -15.93
N ARG A 247 7.31 24.89 -15.12
CA ARG A 247 6.69 26.23 -15.13
C ARG A 247 7.68 27.33 -14.76
N ALA A 248 8.51 27.06 -13.76
CA ALA A 248 9.57 27.98 -13.33
C ALA A 248 10.81 27.95 -14.25
N ARG A 249 10.82 27.10 -15.27
CA ARG A 249 11.93 26.86 -16.19
C ARG A 249 13.25 26.52 -15.48
N LEU A 250 13.14 25.79 -14.36
CA LEU A 250 14.32 25.29 -13.66
C LEU A 250 15.01 24.20 -14.50
N PRO A 251 16.34 24.08 -14.46
CA PRO A 251 17.06 23.02 -15.17
C PRO A 251 16.78 21.63 -14.61
N GLU A 252 16.43 21.55 -13.33
CA GLU A 252 16.16 20.32 -12.59
C GLU A 252 15.11 20.56 -11.48
N VAL A 253 14.58 19.48 -10.92
CA VAL A 253 13.72 19.53 -9.74
C VAL A 253 14.61 19.61 -8.50
N ASP A 254 14.61 20.73 -7.83
CA ASP A 254 15.36 20.95 -6.58
C ASP A 254 14.55 20.59 -5.31
N ALA A 255 15.24 20.54 -4.17
CA ALA A 255 14.64 20.23 -2.87
C ALA A 255 13.51 21.21 -2.49
N ALA A 256 13.66 22.52 -2.81
CA ALA A 256 12.63 23.51 -2.53
C ALA A 256 11.34 23.24 -3.31
N THR A 257 11.47 22.81 -4.56
CA THR A 257 10.34 22.45 -5.43
C THR A 257 9.64 21.18 -4.93
N VAL A 258 10.39 20.16 -4.48
CA VAL A 258 9.81 18.96 -3.85
C VAL A 258 9.08 19.32 -2.56
N ALA A 259 9.71 20.10 -1.67
CA ALA A 259 9.11 20.54 -0.41
C ALA A 259 7.80 21.31 -0.63
N ALA A 260 7.79 22.30 -1.55
CA ALA A 260 6.60 23.07 -1.87
C ALA A 260 5.47 22.22 -2.49
N SER A 261 5.84 21.18 -3.28
CA SER A 261 4.87 20.25 -3.87
C SER A 261 4.29 19.32 -2.83
N ALA A 262 5.11 18.81 -1.91
CA ALA A 262 4.70 17.98 -0.79
C ALA A 262 3.75 18.74 0.16
N ALA A 263 4.09 19.97 0.52
CA ALA A 263 3.24 20.83 1.35
C ALA A 263 1.85 21.05 0.71
N ARG A 264 1.78 21.26 -0.60
CA ARG A 264 0.51 21.43 -1.34
C ARG A 264 -0.34 20.15 -1.31
N LEU A 265 0.28 19.00 -1.29
CA LEU A 265 -0.40 17.69 -1.23
C LEU A 265 -0.73 17.25 0.20
N GLY A 266 -0.40 18.07 1.21
CA GLY A 266 -0.55 17.71 2.61
C GLY A 266 0.37 16.56 3.05
N LEU A 267 1.39 16.27 2.25
CA LEU A 267 2.45 15.33 2.57
C LEU A 267 3.44 16.09 3.47
N GLY A 268 3.55 15.67 4.72
CA GLY A 268 4.63 16.18 5.56
C GLY A 268 5.95 15.75 4.93
N VAL A 269 6.63 16.68 4.25
CA VAL A 269 8.06 16.52 4.06
C VAL A 269 8.61 16.47 5.48
N ARG A 270 9.08 15.31 5.91
CA ARG A 270 10.09 15.30 6.96
C ARG A 270 11.27 16.04 6.32
N ALA A 271 11.31 17.36 6.51
CA ALA A 271 12.49 18.12 6.17
C ALA A 271 13.65 17.32 6.73
N ASN A 272 14.63 17.00 5.87
CA ASN A 272 15.92 16.48 6.31
C ASN A 272 16.22 17.17 7.62
N ALA A 273 16.38 16.39 8.68
CA ALA A 273 16.52 16.91 10.03
C ALA A 273 17.39 18.17 9.97
N GLU A 274 16.77 19.32 10.22
CA GLU A 274 17.54 20.50 10.59
C GLU A 274 18.56 20.00 11.62
N PRO A 275 19.80 20.48 11.64
CA PRO A 275 20.74 20.10 12.68
C PRO A 275 20.12 20.44 14.03
N GLY A 276 19.53 19.43 14.70
CA GLY A 276 18.68 19.54 15.89
C GLY A 276 17.61 18.48 15.98
N GLY A 277 17.42 17.60 14.97
CA GLY A 277 16.52 16.45 15.04
C GLY A 277 17.07 15.39 15.99
N GLY A 278 16.34 15.07 17.10
CA GLY A 278 16.70 13.97 18.01
C GLY A 278 16.31 12.62 17.44
N LEU A 279 17.01 11.59 17.88
CA LEU A 279 16.71 10.19 17.60
C LEU A 279 16.48 9.47 18.91
N LEU A 280 15.32 8.83 19.05
CA LEU A 280 15.03 8.00 20.21
C LEU A 280 15.38 6.54 19.88
N ASP A 281 16.42 6.04 20.53
CA ASP A 281 16.81 4.64 20.48
C ASP A 281 15.99 3.84 21.48
N VAL A 282 15.14 2.94 20.99
CA VAL A 282 14.27 2.12 21.85
C VAL A 282 14.86 0.73 21.96
N ARG A 283 15.15 0.31 23.20
CA ARG A 283 15.64 -1.03 23.53
C ARG A 283 14.66 -1.69 24.50
N LEU A 284 14.19 -2.87 24.15
CA LEU A 284 13.35 -3.70 24.98
C LEU A 284 14.03 -5.05 25.16
N ASP A 285 13.98 -5.62 26.37
CA ASP A 285 14.65 -6.89 26.70
C ASP A 285 14.23 -8.07 25.82
N SER A 286 13.02 -8.00 25.21
CA SER A 286 12.40 -9.07 24.42
C SER A 286 12.01 -8.69 22.99
N ALA A 287 12.40 -7.52 22.49
CA ALA A 287 11.99 -7.04 21.17
C ALA A 287 13.19 -6.52 20.35
N PRO A 288 13.08 -6.49 19.00
CA PRO A 288 14.10 -5.92 18.15
C PRO A 288 14.29 -4.42 18.45
N TYR A 289 15.54 -3.97 18.30
CA TYR A 289 15.94 -2.57 18.38
C TYR A 289 15.14 -1.71 17.41
N LEU A 290 14.56 -0.61 17.91
CA LEU A 290 13.76 0.33 17.13
C LEU A 290 14.36 1.74 17.27
N GLN A 291 14.47 2.46 16.16
CA GLN A 291 14.83 3.87 16.14
C GLN A 291 13.61 4.72 15.76
N LEU A 292 13.26 5.69 16.60
CA LEU A 292 12.19 6.62 16.36
C LEU A 292 12.75 8.05 16.24
N PRO A 293 12.65 8.70 15.05
CA PRO A 293 13.08 10.08 14.90
C PRO A 293 12.13 11.02 15.64
N LEU A 294 12.70 11.89 16.48
CA LEU A 294 11.99 12.97 17.14
C LEU A 294 11.95 14.20 16.23
N GLY A 295 10.77 14.54 15.76
CA GLY A 295 10.52 15.68 14.88
C GLY A 295 9.69 16.78 15.57
N GLN A 296 9.01 17.62 14.78
CA GLN A 296 8.15 18.70 15.26
C GLN A 296 6.80 18.24 15.83
N ARG A 297 6.54 16.94 15.91
CA ARG A 297 5.30 16.40 16.47
C ARG A 297 5.55 15.73 17.80
N LYS A 298 4.53 15.78 18.67
CA LYS A 298 4.52 15.00 19.90
C LYS A 298 4.57 13.50 19.61
N VAL A 299 5.27 12.76 20.45
CA VAL A 299 5.34 11.30 20.42
C VAL A 299 4.68 10.77 21.69
N LEU A 300 3.55 10.08 21.58
CA LEU A 300 2.90 9.37 22.68
C LEU A 300 3.54 8.00 22.87
N ILE A 301 3.89 7.69 24.11
CA ILE A 301 4.54 6.43 24.53
C ILE A 301 3.57 5.66 25.43
N GLY A 302 3.39 4.36 25.19
CA GLY A 302 2.57 3.53 26.07
C GLY A 302 2.11 2.24 25.37
N ARG A 303 1.44 1.35 26.12
CA ARG A 303 1.03 0.02 25.61
C ARG A 303 -0.21 0.00 24.73
N HIS A 304 -0.91 1.13 24.56
CA HIS A 304 -2.07 1.20 23.66
C HIS A 304 -1.62 1.30 22.21
N SER A 305 -2.31 0.58 21.32
CA SER A 305 -1.95 0.46 19.89
C SER A 305 -2.00 1.78 19.10
N HIS A 306 -2.64 2.83 19.61
CA HIS A 306 -2.71 4.14 18.97
C HIS A 306 -1.60 5.11 19.40
N ASN A 307 -0.67 4.68 20.26
CA ASN A 307 0.50 5.49 20.57
C ASN A 307 1.53 5.38 19.45
N GLU A 308 2.25 6.47 19.16
CA GLU A 308 3.33 6.50 18.18
C GLU A 308 4.46 5.51 18.56
N LEU A 309 4.75 5.39 19.87
CA LEU A 309 5.64 4.37 20.42
C LEU A 309 4.80 3.39 21.24
N ASN A 310 4.46 2.27 20.63
CA ASN A 310 3.71 1.20 21.28
C ASN A 310 4.65 0.22 21.97
N LEU A 311 4.72 0.30 23.30
CA LEU A 311 5.51 -0.61 24.16
C LEU A 311 4.57 -1.66 24.76
N ARG A 312 4.58 -2.88 24.21
CA ARG A 312 3.69 -3.99 24.65
C ARG A 312 4.25 -4.68 25.92
N ASP A 313 4.40 -3.91 26.97
CA ASP A 313 4.86 -4.39 28.26
C ASP A 313 3.82 -4.11 29.35
N GLY A 314 3.63 -5.06 30.28
CA GLY A 314 2.65 -4.95 31.36
C GLY A 314 2.98 -3.86 32.38
N SER A 315 4.25 -3.48 32.50
CA SER A 315 4.70 -2.38 33.37
C SER A 315 4.42 -1.00 32.80
N VAL A 316 4.09 -0.90 31.48
CA VAL A 316 3.83 0.35 30.79
C VAL A 316 2.34 0.66 30.79
N SER A 317 1.92 1.86 31.20
CA SER A 317 0.53 2.33 31.17
C SER A 317 0.01 2.45 29.71
N ARG A 318 -1.30 2.44 29.51
CA ARG A 318 -1.92 2.59 28.17
C ARG A 318 -1.43 3.85 27.46
N HIS A 319 -1.40 4.97 28.15
CA HIS A 319 -0.70 6.21 27.77
C HIS A 319 0.24 6.53 28.93
N HIS A 320 1.53 6.30 28.74
CA HIS A 320 2.52 6.33 29.82
C HIS A 320 3.22 7.68 29.90
N ALA A 321 3.79 8.10 28.78
CA ALA A 321 4.51 9.36 28.67
C ALA A 321 4.32 10.00 27.30
N MET A 322 4.75 11.23 27.15
CA MET A 322 4.72 11.96 25.88
C MET A 322 6.01 12.77 25.74
N ILE A 323 6.60 12.74 24.55
CA ILE A 323 7.70 13.65 24.18
C ILE A 323 7.11 14.76 23.31
N VAL A 324 7.36 16.00 23.69
CA VAL A 324 6.90 17.19 22.96
C VAL A 324 8.09 18.02 22.51
N PRO A 325 8.08 18.52 21.25
CA PRO A 325 9.08 19.49 20.83
C PRO A 325 8.80 20.85 21.46
N GLU A 326 9.83 21.52 22.00
CA GLU A 326 9.75 22.87 22.54
C GLU A 326 11.04 23.64 22.27
N ALA A 327 10.94 24.76 21.56
CA ALA A 327 12.02 25.70 21.29
C ALA A 327 13.36 25.07 20.86
N GLY A 328 13.32 24.08 19.93
CA GLY A 328 14.52 23.40 19.41
C GLY A 328 15.08 22.28 20.31
N SER A 329 14.30 21.84 21.28
CA SER A 329 14.61 20.77 22.23
C SER A 329 13.38 19.86 22.37
N TRP A 330 13.48 18.79 23.16
CA TRP A 330 12.34 17.92 23.49
C TRP A 330 12.12 17.87 24.98
N ILE A 331 10.84 17.81 25.35
CA ILE A 331 10.42 17.68 26.74
C ILE A 331 9.67 16.37 26.90
N LEU A 332 10.13 15.56 27.84
CA LEU A 332 9.42 14.36 28.29
C LEU A 332 8.41 14.75 29.37
N VAL A 333 7.19 14.27 29.21
CA VAL A 333 6.09 14.49 30.18
C VAL A 333 5.51 13.12 30.55
N ASP A 334 5.54 12.77 31.81
CA ASP A 334 4.85 11.59 32.34
C ASP A 334 3.34 11.85 32.42
N LEU A 335 2.53 10.99 31.83
CA LEU A 335 1.07 11.13 31.76
C LEU A 335 0.35 10.48 32.95
N ASN A 336 0.88 10.66 34.15
CA ASN A 336 0.41 9.99 35.38
C ASN A 336 0.48 8.47 35.26
N SER A 337 1.59 7.97 34.74
CA SER A 337 1.82 6.55 34.58
C SER A 337 1.81 5.82 35.95
N THR A 338 1.41 4.55 35.93
CA THR A 338 1.27 3.73 37.15
C THR A 338 2.61 3.51 37.83
N ASN A 339 3.66 3.24 37.06
CA ASN A 339 5.00 2.91 37.57
C ASN A 339 5.96 4.10 37.50
N GLY A 340 5.55 5.24 36.98
CA GLY A 340 6.38 6.42 36.78
C GLY A 340 7.33 6.30 35.59
N THR A 341 7.86 7.45 35.18
CA THR A 341 8.90 7.57 34.15
C THR A 341 10.18 8.05 34.80
N GLN A 342 11.31 7.51 34.37
CA GLN A 342 12.63 7.91 34.86
C GLN A 342 13.48 8.42 33.71
N VAL A 343 14.39 9.37 34.02
CA VAL A 343 15.44 9.79 33.09
C VAL A 343 16.78 9.65 33.83
N ASN A 344 17.67 8.86 33.26
CA ASN A 344 18.96 8.52 33.90
C ASN A 344 18.81 7.94 35.32
N GLY A 345 17.73 7.18 35.55
CA GLY A 345 17.42 6.57 36.85
C GLY A 345 16.71 7.50 37.84
N GLU A 346 16.48 8.78 37.54
CA GLU A 346 15.75 9.71 38.38
C GLU A 346 14.27 9.81 37.96
N PRO A 347 13.31 9.66 38.90
CA PRO A 347 11.88 9.83 38.59
C PRO A 347 11.54 11.25 38.11
N VAL A 348 10.82 11.36 37.02
CA VAL A 348 10.46 12.65 36.43
C VAL A 348 8.96 12.75 36.12
N LYS A 349 8.39 13.94 36.27
CA LYS A 349 7.05 14.26 35.78
C LYS A 349 7.10 15.11 34.50
N HIS A 350 8.14 15.92 34.39
CA HIS A 350 8.40 16.83 33.30
C HIS A 350 9.90 17.11 33.26
N ARG A 351 10.55 16.81 32.12
CA ARG A 351 12.01 17.04 32.00
C ARG A 351 12.36 17.38 30.54
N ARG A 352 13.21 18.37 30.38
CA ARG A 352 13.89 18.62 29.11
C ARG A 352 14.93 17.51 28.88
N LEU A 353 14.91 16.95 27.67
CA LEU A 353 15.83 15.90 27.27
C LEU A 353 17.08 16.50 26.62
N ASP A 354 18.21 15.96 27.00
CA ASP A 354 19.52 16.22 26.42
C ASP A 354 20.02 15.00 25.64
N ASP A 355 21.00 15.21 24.76
CA ASP A 355 21.58 14.10 23.98
C ASP A 355 22.27 13.10 24.92
N GLY A 356 21.94 11.81 24.70
CA GLY A 356 22.41 10.72 25.54
C GLY A 356 21.56 10.43 26.77
N ASP A 357 20.47 11.15 27.04
CA ASP A 357 19.53 10.81 28.13
C ASP A 357 18.91 9.41 27.89
N VAL A 358 18.78 8.64 29.00
CA VAL A 358 18.13 7.32 29.02
C VAL A 358 16.79 7.45 29.73
N ILE A 359 15.70 7.08 29.06
CA ILE A 359 14.33 7.14 29.58
C ILE A 359 13.89 5.75 30.02
#